data_2f8512cc1eb4c0b8e3baaf28c429111b
#
_entry.id   2f8512cc1eb4c0b8e3baaf28c429111b
#
_cell.length_a   1.000
_cell.length_b   1.000
_cell.length_c   1.000
_cell.angle_alpha   90.00
_cell.angle_beta   90.00
_cell.angle_gamma   90.00
#
_symmetry.space_group_name_H-M   'P 1'
#
loop_
_entity.id
_entity.type
_entity.pdbx_description
1 polymer ?
#
loop_
_entity_poly.entity_id
_entity_poly.type
_entity_poly.pdbx_seq_one_letter_code
_entity_poly.pdbx_strand_id
1 'polypeptide(L)'
;MPSADNYPILELDEVGFTYSGEKEFINGLTFSISNGEFVGLLGANGSGKSTVLRLASGILRPREGSIKLWDNPLQSYRNKDRAKLLCYLPQLLDMNLPFRVRELVSMGLYPYDIPPAINVDEALEMVGLKEKSEYPITNLSGGEKRRTFIAMTLLQGAGLLLLDEPLANLDIKYQIELLRLLRELKEKQDISIIMALHDINIALQFKRVILIKEGRVLGTGRPEDVLTEKMLKEAFDITVEIKRADYGRAYISYENNF
;
A
#
# COMPACT_ATOMS: atom_id res chain seq x y z
N MET A 1 1.59 -24.28 20.79
CA MET A 1 0.77 -24.00 19.60
C MET A 1 1.26 -22.66 19.07
N PRO A 2 1.67 -22.50 17.81
CA PRO A 2 1.94 -21.19 17.27
C PRO A 2 0.63 -20.39 17.34
N SER A 3 0.72 -19.14 17.78
CA SER A 3 -0.42 -18.23 17.87
C SER A 3 -1.10 -18.14 16.51
N ALA A 4 -2.43 -18.12 16.48
CA ALA A 4 -3.25 -18.07 15.26
C ALA A 4 -2.98 -16.83 14.38
N ASP A 5 -2.09 -15.93 14.82
CA ASP A 5 -1.85 -14.61 14.23
C ASP A 5 -0.72 -14.57 13.17
N ASN A 6 -0.12 -15.70 12.79
CA ASN A 6 1.12 -15.70 12.00
C ASN A 6 1.01 -16.41 10.65
N TYR A 7 -0.20 -16.60 10.10
CA TYR A 7 -0.34 -17.12 8.75
C TYR A 7 -0.23 -15.97 7.74
N PRO A 8 0.59 -16.13 6.67
CA PRO A 8 0.68 -15.13 5.62
C PRO A 8 -0.66 -15.01 4.89
N ILE A 9 -1.13 -13.77 4.74
CA ILE A 9 -2.34 -13.47 3.96
C ILE A 9 -2.01 -13.20 2.50
N LEU A 10 -0.76 -12.85 2.21
CA LEU A 10 -0.23 -12.67 0.86
C LEU A 10 1.17 -13.26 0.80
N GLU A 11 1.43 -14.12 -0.17
CA GLU A 11 2.74 -14.67 -0.46
C GLU A 11 3.07 -14.48 -1.94
N LEU A 12 4.27 -13.99 -2.19
CA LEU A 12 4.90 -13.98 -3.51
C LEU A 12 6.12 -14.91 -3.43
N ASP A 13 6.21 -15.87 -4.31
CA ASP A 13 7.28 -16.87 -4.32
C ASP A 13 7.91 -16.97 -5.72
N GLU A 14 9.19 -16.58 -5.81
CA GLU A 14 9.99 -16.57 -7.04
C GLU A 14 9.28 -15.88 -8.24
N VAL A 15 8.56 -14.78 -7.96
CA VAL A 15 7.74 -14.11 -8.96
C VAL A 15 8.61 -13.39 -9.98
N GLY A 16 8.42 -13.74 -11.26
CA GLY A 16 9.00 -13.10 -12.43
C GLY A 16 7.94 -12.43 -13.30
N PHE A 17 8.26 -11.25 -13.87
CA PHE A 17 7.36 -10.52 -14.76
C PHE A 17 8.10 -9.64 -15.77
N THR A 18 7.53 -9.53 -16.97
CA THR A 18 7.98 -8.62 -18.03
C THR A 18 6.79 -7.95 -18.72
N TYR A 19 6.95 -6.68 -19.12
CA TYR A 19 5.95 -5.96 -19.92
C TYR A 19 6.06 -6.26 -21.42
N SER A 20 7.27 -6.44 -21.94
CA SER A 20 7.55 -6.50 -23.39
C SER A 20 8.16 -7.81 -23.88
N GLY A 21 8.27 -8.81 -23.04
CA GLY A 21 8.75 -10.15 -23.42
C GLY A 21 10.26 -10.35 -23.51
N GLU A 22 11.08 -9.30 -23.60
CA GLU A 22 12.54 -9.43 -23.80
C GLU A 22 13.37 -9.17 -22.55
N LYS A 23 12.98 -8.25 -21.68
CA LYS A 23 13.72 -7.91 -20.45
C LYS A 23 12.84 -8.14 -19.24
N GLU A 24 13.31 -8.97 -18.32
CA GLU A 24 12.67 -9.14 -17.03
C GLU A 24 12.64 -7.83 -16.27
N PHE A 25 11.45 -7.45 -15.82
CA PHE A 25 11.23 -6.25 -15.02
C PHE A 25 11.12 -6.59 -13.52
N ILE A 26 10.53 -7.74 -13.19
CA ILE A 26 10.54 -8.34 -11.85
C ILE A 26 11.22 -9.72 -12.00
N ASN A 27 12.14 -10.05 -11.09
CA ASN A 27 12.94 -11.26 -11.19
C ASN A 27 13.13 -11.91 -9.81
N GLY A 28 12.55 -13.11 -9.63
CA GLY A 28 12.69 -13.91 -8.42
C GLY A 28 12.19 -13.20 -7.16
N LEU A 29 11.11 -12.39 -7.27
CA LEU A 29 10.60 -11.60 -6.16
C LEU A 29 9.90 -12.51 -5.15
N THR A 30 10.46 -12.57 -3.93
CA THR A 30 9.93 -13.41 -2.84
C THR A 30 9.76 -12.62 -1.56
N PHE A 31 8.54 -12.55 -1.04
CA PHE A 31 8.18 -12.06 0.29
C PHE A 31 6.77 -12.49 0.68
N SER A 32 6.44 -12.36 1.96
CA SER A 32 5.10 -12.61 2.48
C SER A 32 4.63 -11.47 3.39
N ILE A 33 3.33 -11.35 3.57
CA ILE A 33 2.67 -10.42 4.46
C ILE A 33 1.75 -11.20 5.40
N SER A 34 1.88 -10.98 6.69
CA SER A 34 1.02 -11.58 7.70
C SER A 34 -0.22 -10.74 7.98
N ASN A 35 -1.24 -11.36 8.57
CA ASN A 35 -2.44 -10.62 8.97
C ASN A 35 -2.11 -9.49 9.95
N GLY A 36 -2.79 -8.35 9.82
CA GLY A 36 -2.61 -7.18 10.67
C GLY A 36 -1.25 -6.48 10.50
N GLU A 37 -0.44 -6.77 9.48
CA GLU A 37 0.80 -6.02 9.21
C GLU A 37 0.53 -4.69 8.50
N PHE A 38 1.33 -3.68 8.83
CA PHE A 38 1.44 -2.43 8.07
C PHE A 38 2.88 -2.29 7.58
N VAL A 39 3.09 -2.58 6.29
CA VAL A 39 4.41 -2.72 5.66
C VAL A 39 4.67 -1.59 4.67
N GLY A 40 5.86 -1.00 4.76
CA GLY A 40 6.36 -0.04 3.77
C GLY A 40 7.10 -0.76 2.64
N LEU A 41 6.66 -0.61 1.39
CA LEU A 41 7.37 -1.07 0.20
C LEU A 41 8.19 0.08 -0.36
N LEU A 42 9.50 0.08 -0.12
CA LEU A 42 10.41 1.18 -0.41
C LEU A 42 11.32 0.85 -1.60
N GLY A 43 11.65 1.87 -2.39
CA GLY A 43 12.58 1.78 -3.52
C GLY A 43 12.56 3.04 -4.37
N ALA A 44 13.60 3.23 -5.17
CA ALA A 44 13.70 4.36 -6.10
C ALA A 44 12.56 4.36 -7.14
N ASN A 45 12.39 5.47 -7.84
CA ASN A 45 11.47 5.52 -8.99
C ASN A 45 11.92 4.50 -10.05
N GLY A 46 10.97 3.74 -10.59
CA GLY A 46 11.28 2.67 -11.55
C GLY A 46 11.77 1.37 -10.92
N SER A 47 11.92 1.26 -9.60
CA SER A 47 12.36 0.01 -8.93
C SER A 47 11.37 -1.17 -9.05
N GLY A 48 10.11 -0.90 -9.45
CA GLY A 48 9.09 -1.93 -9.63
C GLY A 48 7.97 -1.93 -8.58
N LYS A 49 7.91 -0.97 -7.63
CA LYS A 49 6.89 -0.91 -6.55
C LYS A 49 5.46 -1.07 -7.07
N SER A 50 5.05 -0.23 -8.02
CA SER A 50 3.69 -0.28 -8.60
C SER A 50 3.43 -1.60 -9.33
N THR A 51 4.44 -2.17 -10.00
CA THR A 51 4.33 -3.46 -10.68
C THR A 51 4.14 -4.59 -9.67
N VAL A 52 4.89 -4.58 -8.57
CA VAL A 52 4.74 -5.53 -7.46
C VAL A 52 3.32 -5.46 -6.88
N LEU A 53 2.81 -4.26 -6.59
CA LEU A 53 1.44 -4.10 -6.07
C LEU A 53 0.38 -4.56 -7.09
N ARG A 54 0.57 -4.31 -8.39
CA ARG A 54 -0.34 -4.79 -9.44
C ARG A 54 -0.30 -6.31 -9.61
N LEU A 55 0.86 -6.94 -9.45
CA LEU A 55 1.01 -8.40 -9.42
C LEU A 55 0.30 -8.97 -8.18
N ALA A 56 0.56 -8.40 -6.99
CA ALA A 56 -0.07 -8.78 -5.73
C ALA A 56 -1.59 -8.62 -5.75
N SER A 57 -2.11 -7.64 -6.49
CA SER A 57 -3.56 -7.44 -6.67
C SER A 57 -4.20 -8.34 -7.75
N GLY A 58 -3.38 -9.02 -8.57
CA GLY A 58 -3.85 -9.83 -9.70
C GLY A 58 -4.31 -9.00 -10.91
N ILE A 59 -3.99 -7.70 -10.98
CA ILE A 59 -4.14 -6.86 -12.19
C ILE A 59 -3.14 -7.31 -13.25
N LEU A 60 -1.90 -7.63 -12.83
CA LEU A 60 -0.91 -8.26 -13.68
C LEU A 60 -0.77 -9.74 -13.30
N ARG A 61 -0.40 -10.57 -14.27
CA ARG A 61 -0.13 -11.99 -14.06
C ARG A 61 1.37 -12.22 -14.08
N PRO A 62 1.93 -12.96 -13.11
CA PRO A 62 3.33 -13.34 -13.15
C PRO A 62 3.58 -14.27 -14.35
N ARG A 63 4.79 -14.17 -14.92
CA ARG A 63 5.28 -15.10 -15.94
C ARG A 63 5.83 -16.37 -15.29
N GLU A 64 6.47 -16.20 -14.14
CA GLU A 64 7.12 -17.25 -13.36
C GLU A 64 6.79 -17.07 -11.89
N GLY A 65 6.94 -18.14 -11.09
CA GLY A 65 6.62 -18.14 -9.68
C GLY A 65 5.13 -18.23 -9.39
N SER A 66 4.78 -17.98 -8.14
CA SER A 66 3.40 -18.06 -7.66
C SER A 66 3.04 -16.93 -6.73
N ILE A 67 1.76 -16.57 -6.71
CA ILE A 67 1.18 -15.61 -5.75
C ILE A 67 -0.01 -16.28 -5.09
N LYS A 68 -0.01 -16.29 -3.75
CA LYS A 68 -1.10 -16.80 -2.95
C LYS A 68 -1.74 -15.68 -2.14
N LEU A 69 -3.04 -15.75 -1.99
CA LEU A 69 -3.86 -14.90 -1.15
C LEU A 69 -4.66 -15.81 -0.21
N TRP A 70 -4.47 -15.71 1.13
CA TRP A 70 -5.05 -16.64 2.12
C TRP A 70 -4.88 -18.11 1.72
N ASP A 71 -3.62 -18.53 1.54
CA ASP A 71 -3.21 -19.90 1.13
C ASP A 71 -3.70 -20.40 -0.24
N ASN A 72 -4.57 -19.67 -0.93
CA ASN A 72 -5.06 -20.06 -2.24
C ASN A 72 -4.32 -19.31 -3.36
N PRO A 73 -4.07 -19.95 -4.51
CA PRO A 73 -3.51 -19.26 -5.67
C PRO A 73 -4.34 -18.03 -6.03
N LEU A 74 -3.70 -16.87 -6.18
CA LEU A 74 -4.40 -15.59 -6.46
C LEU A 74 -5.31 -15.68 -7.69
N GLN A 75 -4.90 -16.43 -8.70
CA GLN A 75 -5.65 -16.60 -9.94
C GLN A 75 -6.88 -17.52 -9.80
N SER A 76 -7.01 -18.27 -8.72
CA SER A 76 -8.18 -19.13 -8.47
C SER A 76 -9.41 -18.35 -8.07
N TYR A 77 -9.22 -17.13 -7.57
CA TYR A 77 -10.34 -16.26 -7.17
C TYR A 77 -11.02 -15.61 -8.38
N ARG A 78 -12.35 -15.64 -8.41
CA ARG A 78 -13.10 -14.76 -9.31
C ARG A 78 -12.90 -13.29 -8.88
N ASN A 79 -13.00 -12.36 -9.83
CA ASN A 79 -12.73 -10.93 -9.56
C ASN A 79 -13.56 -10.37 -8.38
N LYS A 80 -14.85 -10.72 -8.28
CA LYS A 80 -15.70 -10.28 -7.16
C LYS A 80 -15.26 -10.86 -5.82
N ASP A 81 -14.87 -12.13 -5.78
CA ASP A 81 -14.44 -12.79 -4.53
C ASP A 81 -13.08 -12.23 -4.07
N ARG A 82 -12.15 -12.02 -5.01
CA ARG A 82 -10.88 -11.36 -4.73
C ARG A 82 -11.07 -9.93 -4.23
N ALA A 83 -11.99 -9.17 -4.81
CA ALA A 83 -12.28 -7.80 -4.39
C ALA A 83 -12.79 -7.70 -2.94
N LYS A 84 -13.44 -8.74 -2.41
CA LYS A 84 -13.84 -8.82 -1.00
C LYS A 84 -12.66 -9.04 -0.05
N LEU A 85 -11.52 -9.51 -0.55
CA LEU A 85 -10.35 -9.85 0.24
C LEU A 85 -9.26 -8.77 0.16
N LEU A 86 -9.04 -8.20 -1.00
CA LEU A 86 -8.01 -7.17 -1.20
C LEU A 86 -8.50 -6.02 -2.07
N CYS A 87 -7.96 -4.83 -1.80
CA CYS A 87 -8.15 -3.65 -2.62
C CYS A 87 -6.80 -3.04 -3.03
N TYR A 88 -6.70 -2.61 -4.28
CA TYR A 88 -5.55 -1.87 -4.80
C TYR A 88 -5.96 -0.42 -5.10
N LEU A 89 -5.26 0.51 -4.47
CA LEU A 89 -5.41 1.95 -4.70
C LEU A 89 -4.21 2.47 -5.50
N PRO A 90 -4.39 2.84 -6.78
CA PRO A 90 -3.31 3.33 -7.62
C PRO A 90 -2.83 4.73 -7.22
N GLN A 91 -1.59 5.08 -7.61
CA GLN A 91 -1.01 6.39 -7.39
C GLN A 91 -1.81 7.52 -8.05
N LEU A 92 -2.16 7.33 -9.31
CA LEU A 92 -2.97 8.27 -10.08
C LEU A 92 -4.45 7.86 -10.00
N LEU A 93 -5.22 8.71 -9.37
CA LEU A 93 -6.67 8.62 -9.34
C LEU A 93 -7.20 9.71 -10.28
N ASP A 94 -7.82 9.31 -11.39
CA ASP A 94 -8.54 10.27 -12.21
C ASP A 94 -9.74 10.79 -11.42
N MET A 95 -9.68 12.07 -11.07
CA MET A 95 -10.62 12.72 -10.16
C MET A 95 -11.62 13.63 -10.88
N ASN A 96 -11.66 13.59 -12.21
CA ASN A 96 -12.60 14.38 -13.01
C ASN A 96 -13.91 13.62 -13.26
N LEU A 97 -14.28 12.73 -12.33
CA LEU A 97 -15.50 11.97 -12.42
C LEU A 97 -16.69 12.81 -11.94
N PRO A 98 -17.84 12.79 -12.65
CA PRO A 98 -19.02 13.56 -12.29
C PRO A 98 -19.84 12.90 -11.17
N PHE A 99 -19.15 12.34 -10.14
CA PHE A 99 -19.79 11.68 -9.01
C PHE A 99 -19.77 12.54 -7.77
N ARG A 100 -20.79 12.35 -6.92
CA ARG A 100 -20.75 12.79 -5.52
C ARG A 100 -19.89 11.84 -4.70
N VAL A 101 -19.42 12.33 -3.56
CA VAL A 101 -18.59 11.57 -2.64
C VAL A 101 -19.27 10.24 -2.27
N ARG A 102 -20.56 10.27 -1.86
CA ARG A 102 -21.29 9.06 -1.50
C ARG A 102 -21.48 8.07 -2.65
N GLU A 103 -21.65 8.58 -3.87
CA GLU A 103 -21.82 7.74 -5.06
C GLU A 103 -20.55 6.95 -5.35
N LEU A 104 -19.38 7.63 -5.26
CA LEU A 104 -18.10 6.96 -5.44
C LEU A 104 -17.85 5.92 -4.34
N VAL A 105 -18.12 6.27 -3.07
CA VAL A 105 -17.94 5.33 -1.95
C VAL A 105 -18.85 4.11 -2.13
N SER A 106 -20.10 4.30 -2.60
CA SER A 106 -21.05 3.21 -2.87
C SER A 106 -20.54 2.18 -3.87
N MET A 107 -19.59 2.54 -4.76
CA MET A 107 -18.98 1.58 -5.69
C MET A 107 -18.19 0.47 -4.96
N GLY A 108 -17.80 0.69 -3.70
CA GLY A 108 -17.25 -0.36 -2.83
C GLY A 108 -18.17 -1.54 -2.63
N LEU A 109 -19.48 -1.37 -2.81
CA LEU A 109 -20.47 -2.46 -2.71
C LEU A 109 -20.56 -3.34 -3.98
N TYR A 110 -19.89 -2.96 -5.07
CA TYR A 110 -19.97 -3.70 -6.34
C TYR A 110 -19.66 -5.22 -6.24
N PRO A 111 -18.75 -5.69 -5.38
CA PRO A 111 -18.48 -7.13 -5.23
C PRO A 111 -19.61 -7.92 -4.57
N TYR A 112 -20.58 -7.26 -3.94
CA TYR A 112 -21.58 -7.87 -3.08
C TYR A 112 -22.93 -7.98 -3.75
N ASP A 113 -23.57 -9.14 -3.65
CA ASP A 113 -24.97 -9.34 -3.99
C ASP A 113 -25.87 -9.01 -2.78
N ILE A 114 -25.35 -9.23 -1.54
CA ILE A 114 -25.93 -8.81 -0.27
C ILE A 114 -24.96 -7.85 0.40
N PRO A 115 -25.33 -6.58 0.65
CA PRO A 115 -24.41 -5.60 1.23
C PRO A 115 -23.83 -6.06 2.58
N PRO A 116 -22.57 -5.69 2.90
CA PRO A 116 -21.98 -5.91 4.21
C PRO A 116 -22.70 -5.08 5.30
N ALA A 117 -22.39 -5.33 6.57
CA ALA A 117 -23.00 -4.62 7.70
C ALA A 117 -22.66 -3.13 7.71
N ILE A 118 -21.45 -2.75 7.28
CA ILE A 118 -21.02 -1.34 7.17
C ILE A 118 -21.77 -0.65 6.02
N ASN A 119 -22.23 0.58 6.28
CA ASN A 119 -22.88 1.41 5.27
C ASN A 119 -22.02 2.59 4.82
N VAL A 120 -22.47 3.31 3.79
CA VAL A 120 -21.75 4.46 3.19
C VAL A 120 -21.46 5.57 4.21
N ASP A 121 -22.45 5.89 5.07
CA ASP A 121 -22.31 6.98 6.04
C ASP A 121 -21.29 6.63 7.12
N GLU A 122 -21.25 5.39 7.58
CA GLU A 122 -20.24 4.87 8.50
C GLU A 122 -18.83 4.90 7.88
N ALA A 123 -18.69 4.45 6.64
CA ALA A 123 -17.42 4.49 5.94
C ALA A 123 -16.91 5.94 5.76
N LEU A 124 -17.80 6.89 5.44
CA LEU A 124 -17.48 8.31 5.34
C LEU A 124 -17.11 8.94 6.69
N GLU A 125 -17.79 8.53 7.76
CA GLU A 125 -17.49 8.99 9.12
C GLU A 125 -16.08 8.56 9.56
N MET A 126 -15.70 7.31 9.28
CA MET A 126 -14.36 6.78 9.58
C MET A 126 -13.22 7.59 8.96
N VAL A 127 -13.46 8.21 7.81
CA VAL A 127 -12.46 9.04 7.11
C VAL A 127 -12.69 10.54 7.29
N GLY A 128 -13.68 10.95 8.11
CA GLY A 128 -13.98 12.35 8.39
C GLY A 128 -14.55 13.12 7.20
N LEU A 129 -15.39 12.48 6.37
CA LEU A 129 -16.01 13.09 5.18
C LEU A 129 -17.54 13.02 5.16
N LYS A 130 -18.19 12.66 6.27
CA LYS A 130 -19.65 12.53 6.35
C LYS A 130 -20.38 13.79 5.90
N GLU A 131 -19.94 14.96 6.38
CA GLU A 131 -20.52 16.27 6.03
C GLU A 131 -20.35 16.66 4.55
N LYS A 132 -19.46 15.97 3.85
CA LYS A 132 -19.18 16.20 2.43
C LYS A 132 -19.75 15.12 1.52
N SER A 133 -20.63 14.25 2.03
CA SER A 133 -21.19 13.12 1.30
C SER A 133 -21.85 13.52 -0.03
N GLU A 134 -22.55 14.66 -0.06
CA GLU A 134 -23.26 15.19 -1.24
C GLU A 134 -22.40 16.09 -2.13
N TYR A 135 -21.14 16.37 -1.75
CA TYR A 135 -20.27 17.25 -2.55
C TYR A 135 -19.80 16.52 -3.81
N PRO A 136 -19.73 17.24 -4.96
CA PRO A 136 -19.02 16.73 -6.13
C PRO A 136 -17.56 16.44 -5.79
N ILE A 137 -17.03 15.31 -6.26
CA ILE A 137 -15.63 14.92 -6.04
C ILE A 137 -14.66 15.99 -6.56
N THR A 138 -15.01 16.64 -7.65
CA THR A 138 -14.20 17.72 -8.24
C THR A 138 -13.94 18.87 -7.28
N ASN A 139 -14.82 19.10 -6.31
CA ASN A 139 -14.74 20.20 -5.33
C ASN A 139 -13.91 19.83 -4.08
N LEU A 140 -13.40 18.61 -4.00
CA LEU A 140 -12.58 18.16 -2.89
C LEU A 140 -11.11 18.50 -3.09
N SER A 141 -10.38 18.75 -2.00
CA SER A 141 -8.92 18.78 -1.99
C SER A 141 -8.32 17.41 -2.32
N GLY A 142 -7.05 17.36 -2.73
CA GLY A 142 -6.37 16.12 -3.03
C GLY A 142 -6.39 15.10 -1.88
N GLY A 143 -6.22 15.59 -0.64
CA GLY A 143 -6.30 14.74 0.55
C GLY A 143 -7.70 14.20 0.82
N GLU A 144 -8.75 15.00 0.60
CA GLU A 144 -10.14 14.56 0.75
C GLU A 144 -10.54 13.55 -0.34
N LYS A 145 -10.10 13.78 -1.57
CA LYS A 145 -10.27 12.81 -2.66
C LYS A 145 -9.65 11.46 -2.28
N ARG A 146 -8.41 11.47 -1.76
CA ARG A 146 -7.73 10.25 -1.32
C ARG A 146 -8.49 9.55 -0.20
N ARG A 147 -9.00 10.30 0.79
CA ARG A 147 -9.83 9.77 1.88
C ARG A 147 -11.16 9.19 1.37
N THR A 148 -11.75 9.76 0.31
CA THR A 148 -12.96 9.20 -0.32
C THR A 148 -12.69 7.81 -0.90
N PHE A 149 -11.56 7.60 -1.57
CA PHE A 149 -11.20 6.26 -2.06
C PHE A 149 -10.90 5.28 -0.92
N ILE A 150 -10.30 5.75 0.19
CA ILE A 150 -10.13 4.90 1.38
C ILE A 150 -11.49 4.51 1.96
N ALA A 151 -12.45 5.44 2.05
CA ALA A 151 -13.82 5.10 2.48
C ALA A 151 -14.47 4.03 1.58
N MET A 152 -14.26 4.13 0.26
CA MET A 152 -14.72 3.10 -0.70
C MET A 152 -14.08 1.74 -0.39
N THR A 153 -12.78 1.69 -0.07
CA THR A 153 -12.10 0.42 0.27
C THR A 153 -12.58 -0.16 1.60
N LEU A 154 -12.92 0.69 2.57
CA LEU A 154 -13.49 0.27 3.85
C LEU A 154 -14.90 -0.31 3.65
N LEU A 155 -15.73 0.34 2.85
CA LEU A 155 -17.07 -0.15 2.49
C LEU A 155 -16.98 -1.47 1.70
N GLN A 156 -15.93 -1.65 0.92
CA GLN A 156 -15.63 -2.90 0.23
C GLN A 156 -15.26 -4.02 1.21
N GLY A 157 -14.83 -3.72 2.44
CA GLY A 157 -14.54 -4.71 3.48
C GLY A 157 -13.28 -5.54 3.22
N ALA A 158 -12.36 -5.06 2.38
CA ALA A 158 -11.14 -5.77 2.05
C ALA A 158 -10.19 -5.84 3.26
N GLY A 159 -9.75 -7.05 3.63
CA GLY A 159 -8.80 -7.27 4.73
C GLY A 159 -7.35 -6.90 4.38
N LEU A 160 -7.02 -6.71 3.08
CA LEU A 160 -5.70 -6.28 2.63
C LEU A 160 -5.81 -5.05 1.71
N LEU A 161 -5.16 -3.95 2.09
CA LEU A 161 -5.05 -2.75 1.28
C LEU A 161 -3.65 -2.64 0.65
N LEU A 162 -3.60 -2.52 -0.67
CA LEU A 162 -2.39 -2.27 -1.45
C LEU A 162 -2.43 -0.81 -1.93
N LEU A 163 -1.59 0.04 -1.34
CA LEU A 163 -1.61 1.49 -1.56
C LEU A 163 -0.36 1.91 -2.36
N ASP A 164 -0.56 2.38 -3.57
CA ASP A 164 0.54 2.80 -4.45
C ASP A 164 0.81 4.30 -4.29
N GLU A 165 1.87 4.63 -3.56
CA GLU A 165 2.32 6.00 -3.24
C GLU A 165 1.18 6.94 -2.78
N PRO A 166 0.40 6.56 -1.75
CA PRO A 166 -0.78 7.34 -1.35
C PRO A 166 -0.43 8.72 -0.76
N LEU A 167 0.82 8.98 -0.43
CA LEU A 167 1.29 10.24 0.12
C LEU A 167 1.82 11.21 -0.96
N ALA A 168 1.97 10.75 -2.20
CA ALA A 168 2.48 11.60 -3.28
C ALA A 168 1.58 12.81 -3.54
N ASN A 169 2.22 13.97 -3.78
CA ASN A 169 1.55 15.24 -4.07
C ASN A 169 0.62 15.75 -2.94
N LEU A 170 0.80 15.29 -1.71
CA LEU A 170 0.14 15.83 -0.53
C LEU A 170 1.11 16.71 0.25
N ASP A 171 0.61 17.84 0.77
CA ASP A 171 1.34 18.64 1.74
C ASP A 171 1.64 17.83 3.01
N ILE A 172 2.72 18.15 3.72
CA ILE A 172 3.20 17.43 4.91
C ILE A 172 2.07 17.23 5.94
N LYS A 173 1.23 18.25 6.17
CA LYS A 173 0.08 18.12 7.06
C LYS A 173 -0.84 16.97 6.68
N TYR A 174 -1.21 16.89 5.39
CA TYR A 174 -2.12 15.86 4.89
C TYR A 174 -1.47 14.49 4.83
N GLN A 175 -0.14 14.40 4.60
CA GLN A 175 0.61 13.16 4.72
C GLN A 175 0.53 12.59 6.15
N ILE A 176 0.75 13.44 7.17
CA ILE A 176 0.68 13.04 8.58
C ILE A 176 -0.75 12.60 8.95
N GLU A 177 -1.76 13.36 8.53
CA GLU A 177 -3.17 13.03 8.78
C GLU A 177 -3.54 11.69 8.15
N LEU A 178 -3.12 11.43 6.90
CA LEU A 178 -3.39 10.18 6.20
C LEU A 178 -2.68 8.99 6.85
N LEU A 179 -1.42 9.13 7.23
CA LEU A 179 -0.68 8.08 7.95
C LEU A 179 -1.33 7.75 9.30
N ARG A 180 -1.80 8.76 10.03
CA ARG A 180 -2.52 8.57 11.29
C ARG A 180 -3.83 7.83 11.06
N LEU A 181 -4.63 8.26 10.08
CA LEU A 181 -5.87 7.59 9.69
C LEU A 181 -5.63 6.11 9.35
N LEU A 182 -4.64 5.80 8.51
CA LEU A 182 -4.34 4.41 8.10
C LEU A 182 -3.91 3.55 9.29
N ARG A 183 -3.17 4.10 10.26
CA ARG A 183 -2.81 3.39 11.51
C ARG A 183 -4.05 3.09 12.36
N GLU A 184 -4.90 4.09 12.55
CA GLU A 184 -6.15 3.93 13.29
C GLU A 184 -7.08 2.89 12.65
N LEU A 185 -7.23 2.93 11.33
CA LEU A 185 -8.04 1.96 10.59
C LEU A 185 -7.47 0.55 10.71
N LYS A 186 -6.13 0.40 10.58
CA LYS A 186 -5.44 -0.87 10.77
C LYS A 186 -5.73 -1.47 12.16
N GLU A 187 -5.70 -0.64 13.22
CA GLU A 187 -5.92 -1.10 14.59
C GLU A 187 -7.39 -1.42 14.89
N LYS A 188 -8.32 -0.61 14.35
CA LYS A 188 -9.76 -0.75 14.63
C LYS A 188 -10.47 -1.78 13.75
N GLN A 189 -9.98 -2.01 12.54
CA GLN A 189 -10.64 -2.85 11.52
C GLN A 189 -9.88 -4.15 11.22
N ASP A 190 -8.76 -4.40 11.92
CA ASP A 190 -7.87 -5.57 11.71
C ASP A 190 -7.46 -5.77 10.24
N ILE A 191 -7.21 -4.66 9.53
CA ILE A 191 -6.77 -4.68 8.15
C ILE A 191 -5.25 -4.73 8.06
N SER A 192 -4.76 -5.36 7.02
CA SER A 192 -3.34 -5.36 6.64
C SER A 192 -3.09 -4.34 5.54
N ILE A 193 -1.95 -3.68 5.54
CA ILE A 193 -1.64 -2.62 4.58
C ILE A 193 -0.24 -2.81 4.03
N ILE A 194 -0.10 -2.78 2.71
CA ILE A 194 1.18 -2.56 2.03
C ILE A 194 1.12 -1.19 1.40
N MET A 195 2.07 -0.34 1.72
CA MET A 195 2.14 1.02 1.20
C MET A 195 3.46 1.24 0.47
N ALA A 196 3.39 1.47 -0.85
CA ALA A 196 4.55 1.91 -1.61
C ALA A 196 4.96 3.33 -1.21
N LEU A 197 6.25 3.51 -1.03
CA LEU A 197 6.88 4.73 -0.54
C LEU A 197 8.11 5.08 -1.39
N HIS A 198 8.42 6.36 -1.46
CA HIS A 198 9.71 6.87 -1.97
C HIS A 198 10.48 7.66 -0.90
N ASP A 199 9.81 8.11 0.17
CA ASP A 199 10.43 8.85 1.26
C ASP A 199 10.97 7.89 2.32
N ILE A 200 12.30 7.92 2.50
CA ILE A 200 13.02 7.03 3.42
C ILE A 200 12.71 7.41 4.88
N ASN A 201 12.56 8.70 5.19
CA ASN A 201 12.24 9.15 6.55
C ASN A 201 10.81 8.74 6.97
N ILE A 202 9.89 8.67 6.02
CA ILE A 202 8.57 8.09 6.27
C ILE A 202 8.68 6.58 6.51
N ALA A 203 9.51 5.87 5.73
CA ALA A 203 9.71 4.44 5.88
C ALA A 203 10.27 4.05 7.26
N LEU A 204 11.09 4.89 7.88
CA LEU A 204 11.58 4.69 9.26
C LEU A 204 10.47 4.64 10.32
N GLN A 205 9.26 5.07 10.00
CA GLN A 205 8.12 5.05 10.92
C GLN A 205 7.32 3.75 10.88
N PHE A 206 7.66 2.83 9.99
CA PHE A 206 7.01 1.52 9.87
C PHE A 206 7.64 0.49 10.83
N LYS A 207 6.89 -0.55 11.17
CA LYS A 207 7.43 -1.68 11.94
C LYS A 207 8.23 -2.64 11.05
N ARG A 208 7.86 -2.69 9.76
CA ARG A 208 8.50 -3.54 8.76
C ARG A 208 8.55 -2.82 7.41
N VAL A 209 9.66 -2.97 6.73
CA VAL A 209 9.87 -2.46 5.37
C VAL A 209 10.36 -3.59 4.45
N ILE A 210 10.03 -3.46 3.18
CA ILE A 210 10.57 -4.26 2.08
C ILE A 210 11.25 -3.27 1.16
N LEU A 211 12.58 -3.40 1.01
CA LEU A 211 13.38 -2.57 0.13
C LEU A 211 13.56 -3.28 -1.20
N ILE A 212 13.17 -2.62 -2.30
CA ILE A 212 13.29 -3.18 -3.65
C ILE A 212 14.16 -2.32 -4.56
N LYS A 213 14.91 -3.00 -5.42
CA LYS A 213 15.71 -2.41 -6.50
C LYS A 213 15.59 -3.27 -7.75
N GLU A 214 15.32 -2.64 -8.90
CA GLU A 214 15.32 -3.33 -10.22
C GLU A 214 14.50 -4.64 -10.21
N GLY A 215 13.34 -4.60 -9.58
CA GLY A 215 12.42 -5.74 -9.53
C GLY A 215 12.82 -6.86 -8.58
N ARG A 216 13.80 -6.66 -7.69
CA ARG A 216 14.25 -7.64 -6.68
C ARG A 216 14.12 -7.09 -5.27
N VAL A 217 13.89 -7.97 -4.31
CA VAL A 217 13.97 -7.64 -2.89
C VAL A 217 15.44 -7.55 -2.49
N LEU A 218 15.89 -6.38 -2.04
CA LEU A 218 17.21 -6.20 -1.43
C LEU A 218 17.21 -6.59 0.05
N GLY A 219 16.12 -6.32 0.75
CA GLY A 219 16.00 -6.63 2.16
C GLY A 219 14.57 -6.48 2.66
N THR A 220 14.23 -7.22 3.70
CA THR A 220 12.96 -7.12 4.42
C THR A 220 13.20 -7.29 5.91
N GLY A 221 12.53 -6.49 6.73
CA GLY A 221 12.68 -6.51 8.18
C GLY A 221 12.36 -5.17 8.81
N ARG A 222 12.88 -4.95 10.03
CA ARG A 222 12.75 -3.66 10.70
C ARG A 222 13.51 -2.58 9.93
N PRO A 223 13.02 -1.33 9.95
CA PRO A 223 13.72 -0.23 9.28
C PRO A 223 15.19 -0.09 9.67
N GLU A 224 15.50 -0.24 10.97
CA GLU A 224 16.87 -0.15 11.47
C GLU A 224 17.82 -1.23 10.92
N ASP A 225 17.29 -2.40 10.55
CA ASP A 225 18.08 -3.52 10.02
C ASP A 225 18.22 -3.42 8.48
N VAL A 226 17.21 -2.87 7.80
CA VAL A 226 17.11 -2.83 6.33
C VAL A 226 17.63 -1.51 5.76
N LEU A 227 17.32 -0.38 6.40
CA LEU A 227 17.66 0.95 5.89
C LEU A 227 19.03 1.41 6.40
N THR A 228 20.07 0.62 6.13
CA THR A 228 21.44 0.96 6.44
C THR A 228 22.04 1.87 5.35
N GLU A 229 23.08 2.66 5.66
CA GLU A 229 23.75 3.53 4.69
C GLU A 229 24.19 2.75 3.44
N LYS A 230 24.72 1.53 3.62
CA LYS A 230 25.11 0.63 2.53
C LYS A 230 23.90 0.25 1.65
N MET A 231 22.80 -0.19 2.25
CA MET A 231 21.60 -0.60 1.51
C MET A 231 20.93 0.58 0.81
N LEU A 232 20.93 1.76 1.46
CA LEU A 232 20.39 2.98 0.88
C LEU A 232 21.23 3.47 -0.30
N LYS A 233 22.58 3.40 -0.20
CA LYS A 233 23.47 3.68 -1.32
C LYS A 233 23.21 2.72 -2.48
N GLU A 234 23.07 1.44 -2.19
CA GLU A 234 22.76 0.44 -3.20
C GLU A 234 21.39 0.71 -3.86
N ALA A 235 20.33 0.93 -3.07
CA ALA A 235 18.94 1.03 -3.57
C ALA A 235 18.68 2.34 -4.33
N PHE A 236 19.25 3.45 -3.87
CA PHE A 236 18.90 4.80 -4.34
C PHE A 236 20.06 5.53 -5.04
N ASP A 237 21.27 4.95 -5.03
CA ASP A 237 22.49 5.57 -5.54
C ASP A 237 22.82 6.93 -4.86
N ILE A 238 22.55 7.02 -3.56
CA ILE A 238 22.81 8.20 -2.73
C ILE A 238 23.66 7.85 -1.53
N THR A 239 24.55 8.78 -1.13
CA THR A 239 25.24 8.70 0.15
C THR A 239 24.45 9.46 1.20
N VAL A 240 24.20 8.81 2.32
CA VAL A 240 23.41 9.36 3.44
C VAL A 240 24.10 9.05 4.75
N GLU A 241 23.80 9.86 5.77
CA GLU A 241 24.11 9.56 7.16
C GLU A 241 22.85 9.24 7.93
N ILE A 242 22.87 8.20 8.75
CA ILE A 242 21.79 7.86 9.66
C ILE A 242 22.06 8.53 10.99
N LYS A 243 21.32 9.57 11.31
CA LYS A 243 21.40 10.31 12.57
C LYS A 243 20.31 9.89 13.53
N ARG A 244 20.55 10.06 14.82
CA ARG A 244 19.54 9.86 15.86
C ARG A 244 19.24 11.20 16.52
N ALA A 245 17.97 11.55 16.62
CA ALA A 245 17.53 12.69 17.41
C ALA A 245 17.67 12.42 18.92
N ASP A 246 17.61 13.45 19.74
CA ASP A 246 17.79 13.38 21.20
C ASP A 246 16.83 12.40 21.90
N TYR A 247 15.70 12.07 21.29
CA TYR A 247 14.73 11.09 21.76
C TYR A 247 14.88 9.70 21.11
N GLY A 248 16.05 9.40 20.51
CA GLY A 248 16.40 8.08 19.98
C GLY A 248 15.77 7.73 18.61
N ARG A 249 14.96 8.61 18.01
CA ARG A 249 14.40 8.38 16.67
C ARG A 249 15.47 8.58 15.59
N ALA A 250 15.65 7.60 14.73
CA ALA A 250 16.52 7.71 13.58
C ALA A 250 15.89 8.62 12.51
N TYR A 251 16.74 9.38 11.82
CA TYR A 251 16.37 10.10 10.62
C TYR A 251 17.56 10.08 9.63
N ILE A 252 17.24 10.19 8.36
CA ILE A 252 18.22 10.21 7.28
C ILE A 252 18.57 11.66 6.97
N SER A 253 19.87 11.95 7.05
CA SER A 253 20.48 13.21 6.62
C SER A 253 21.20 12.96 5.31
N TYR A 254 20.93 13.79 4.32
CA TYR A 254 21.64 13.74 3.05
C TYR A 254 22.96 14.51 3.18
N GLU A 255 24.08 13.92 2.76
CA GLU A 255 25.32 14.68 2.66
C GLU A 255 25.16 15.79 1.61
N ASN A 256 25.52 17.01 2.00
CA ASN A 256 25.55 18.15 1.10
C ASN A 256 26.73 18.01 0.13
N ASN A 257 26.57 17.29 -0.95
CA ASN A 257 27.43 17.30 -2.12
C ASN A 257 26.82 18.19 -3.21
N PHE A 258 26.50 19.45 -2.87
CA PHE A 258 26.13 20.49 -3.82
C PHE A 258 27.33 21.45 -4.01
#